data_dc1d1417eb949f3b492ad0d14337b89b
#
_entry.id   dc1d1417eb949f3b492ad0d14337b89b
#
_cell.length_a   1.000
_cell.length_b   1.000
_cell.length_c   1.000
_cell.angle_alpha   90.00
_cell.angle_beta   90.00
_cell.angle_gamma   90.00
#
_symmetry.space_group_name_H-M   'P 1'
#
loop_
_entity.id
_entity.type
_entity.pdbx_description
1 polymer ?
#
loop_
_entity_poly.entity_id
_entity_poly.type
_entity_poly.pdbx_seq_one_letter_code
_entity_poly.pdbx_strand_id
1 'polypeptide(L)'
;MNVDDTAVMIRDMTIRGAGRIARAGASALSDFAGSYEGRDMRAFRKDIEKAKKKILGSRPTAVSLWNGVHATLRGVEEAKDVGDAVSMIQKNAEEFIANSTRAVELIGRIGSKRIEDGDVIMTHCNSSAALSVIKTAYDQGKHIKVYATESRPWRQGILTVNDLGKAGIDTTMIVDSAVRTVMTEVDRVFVGADTITSHGAVINKIWTSQLALAAYEARVQFYVCSETYKFSPMTLSGDTVAIEERSYEEIVKKGEIPDSVKVYNPVFDVTPAKYVDAIITELGVMSTGSVYDVLIRQLGGKIFQTEE
;
A
#
# COMPACT_ATOMS: atom_id res chain seq x y z
N MET A 1 -7.72 20.07 3.65
CA MET A 1 -7.54 20.14 2.16
C MET A 1 -8.85 19.74 1.54
N ASN A 2 -9.39 20.49 0.57
CA ASN A 2 -10.71 20.15 0.02
C ASN A 2 -10.69 18.86 -0.82
N VAL A 3 -11.87 18.30 -1.06
CA VAL A 3 -12.06 17.04 -1.82
C VAL A 3 -11.52 17.16 -3.24
N ASP A 4 -11.70 18.32 -3.88
CA ASP A 4 -11.34 18.53 -5.27
C ASP A 4 -9.82 18.55 -5.46
N ASP A 5 -9.12 19.32 -4.65
CA ASP A 5 -7.66 19.39 -4.67
C ASP A 5 -7.05 18.04 -4.32
N THR A 6 -7.60 17.35 -3.30
CA THR A 6 -7.12 16.02 -2.90
C THR A 6 -7.27 15.00 -4.03
N ALA A 7 -8.42 15.00 -4.71
CA ALA A 7 -8.65 14.09 -5.84
C ALA A 7 -7.71 14.36 -7.02
N VAL A 8 -7.40 15.63 -7.32
CA VAL A 8 -6.41 16.01 -8.33
C VAL A 8 -5.01 15.55 -7.92
N MET A 9 -4.58 15.85 -6.68
CA MET A 9 -3.24 15.49 -6.18
C MET A 9 -3.01 13.98 -6.08
N ILE A 10 -4.06 13.19 -5.88
CA ILE A 10 -3.98 11.72 -5.93
C ILE A 10 -3.83 11.25 -7.39
N ARG A 11 -4.61 11.83 -8.32
CA ARG A 11 -4.61 11.46 -9.73
C ARG A 11 -3.29 11.79 -10.42
N ASP A 12 -2.73 12.96 -10.17
CA ASP A 12 -1.46 13.42 -10.74
C ASP A 12 -0.22 12.91 -10.01
N MET A 13 -0.42 12.08 -8.96
CA MET A 13 0.64 11.47 -8.16
C MET A 13 1.46 12.44 -7.29
N THR A 14 1.00 13.65 -7.07
CA THR A 14 1.55 14.57 -6.06
C THR A 14 1.42 13.92 -4.68
N ILE A 15 0.25 13.32 -4.38
CA ILE A 15 0.07 12.40 -3.24
C ILE A 15 0.20 10.97 -3.76
N ARG A 16 1.26 10.29 -3.35
CA ARG A 16 1.59 8.92 -3.78
C ARG A 16 1.96 8.01 -2.61
N GLY A 17 1.80 6.68 -2.83
CA GLY A 17 1.98 5.64 -1.83
C GLY A 17 0.66 5.30 -1.13
N ALA A 18 0.36 4.00 -1.05
CA ALA A 18 -0.94 3.46 -0.64
C ALA A 18 -1.46 4.05 0.69
N GLY A 19 -0.62 4.13 1.72
CA GLY A 19 -1.02 4.70 3.02
C GLY A 19 -1.28 6.21 2.98
N ARG A 20 -0.46 6.97 2.24
CA ARG A 20 -0.64 8.44 2.13
C ARG A 20 -1.92 8.77 1.38
N ILE A 21 -2.22 8.05 0.31
CA ILE A 21 -3.45 8.23 -0.48
C ILE A 21 -4.68 7.94 0.39
N ALA A 22 -4.67 6.85 1.16
CA ALA A 22 -5.76 6.48 2.05
C ALA A 22 -6.01 7.55 3.13
N ARG A 23 -4.96 8.01 3.79
CA ARG A 23 -5.06 9.08 4.80
C ARG A 23 -5.52 10.41 4.22
N ALA A 24 -5.05 10.76 3.03
CA ALA A 24 -5.49 11.99 2.34
C ALA A 24 -6.98 11.93 1.99
N GLY A 25 -7.47 10.78 1.51
CA GLY A 25 -8.90 10.58 1.26
C GLY A 25 -9.76 10.70 2.52
N ALA A 26 -9.33 10.08 3.62
CA ALA A 26 -10.00 10.19 4.93
C ALA A 26 -10.04 11.64 5.44
N SER A 27 -8.89 12.34 5.39
CA SER A 27 -8.80 13.76 5.81
C SER A 27 -9.70 14.66 4.96
N ALA A 28 -9.72 14.48 3.63
CA ALA A 28 -10.54 15.31 2.75
C ALA A 28 -12.04 15.12 3.02
N LEU A 29 -12.50 13.91 3.34
CA LEU A 29 -13.89 13.67 3.71
C LEU A 29 -14.22 14.26 5.08
N SER A 30 -13.30 14.19 6.03
CA SER A 30 -13.43 14.84 7.35
C SER A 30 -13.54 16.34 7.25
N ASP A 31 -12.65 16.96 6.46
CA ASP A 31 -12.67 18.43 6.23
C ASP A 31 -13.96 18.87 5.51
N PHE A 32 -14.40 18.08 4.51
CA PHE A 32 -15.67 18.32 3.81
C PHE A 32 -16.86 18.27 4.79
N ALA A 33 -16.95 17.24 5.62
CA ALA A 33 -18.01 17.08 6.60
C ALA A 33 -17.98 18.22 7.62
N GLY A 34 -16.80 18.59 8.15
CA GLY A 34 -16.65 19.65 9.14
C GLY A 34 -16.98 21.05 8.63
N SER A 35 -16.89 21.28 7.30
CA SER A 35 -17.27 22.54 6.65
C SER A 35 -18.72 22.60 6.17
N TYR A 36 -19.52 21.57 6.42
CA TYR A 36 -20.89 21.49 5.93
C TYR A 36 -21.84 22.32 6.81
N GLU A 37 -22.47 23.34 6.21
CA GLU A 37 -23.37 24.28 6.94
C GLU A 37 -24.85 23.87 6.88
N GLY A 38 -25.21 22.89 6.02
CA GLY A 38 -26.59 22.44 5.83
C GLY A 38 -27.12 21.64 7.03
N ARG A 39 -28.45 21.65 7.23
CA ARG A 39 -29.12 20.88 8.29
C ARG A 39 -29.99 19.74 7.75
N ASP A 40 -30.18 19.69 6.41
CA ASP A 40 -30.96 18.63 5.76
C ASP A 40 -30.10 17.38 5.57
N MET A 41 -30.45 16.31 6.27
CA MET A 41 -29.75 15.04 6.23
C MET A 41 -29.79 14.38 4.83
N ARG A 42 -30.86 14.57 4.06
CA ARG A 42 -30.96 14.03 2.69
C ARG A 42 -29.97 14.73 1.77
N ALA A 43 -29.89 16.06 1.86
CA ALA A 43 -28.90 16.85 1.10
C ALA A 43 -27.48 16.48 1.51
N PHE A 44 -27.19 16.35 2.80
CA PHE A 44 -25.90 15.93 3.31
C PHE A 44 -25.45 14.58 2.76
N ARG A 45 -26.32 13.56 2.83
CA ARG A 45 -26.03 12.20 2.29
C ARG A 45 -25.73 12.25 0.79
N LYS A 46 -26.46 13.05 0.03
CA LYS A 46 -26.21 13.22 -1.41
C LYS A 46 -24.83 13.86 -1.68
N ASP A 47 -24.45 14.85 -0.89
CA ASP A 47 -23.21 15.59 -1.12
C ASP A 47 -21.99 14.82 -0.61
N ILE A 48 -22.08 14.10 0.51
CA ILE A 48 -21.00 13.21 0.97
C ILE A 48 -20.78 12.04 0.01
N GLU A 49 -21.85 11.52 -0.60
CA GLU A 49 -21.71 10.46 -1.61
C GLU A 49 -21.04 10.96 -2.90
N LYS A 50 -21.28 12.22 -3.30
CA LYS A 50 -20.54 12.85 -4.40
C LYS A 50 -19.07 13.02 -4.05
N ALA A 51 -18.76 13.47 -2.83
CA ALA A 51 -17.39 13.60 -2.33
C ALA A 51 -16.66 12.25 -2.32
N LYS A 52 -17.31 11.20 -1.80
CA LYS A 52 -16.84 9.81 -1.84
C LYS A 52 -16.50 9.37 -3.26
N LYS A 53 -17.45 9.50 -4.20
CA LYS A 53 -17.26 9.11 -5.61
C LYS A 53 -16.10 9.85 -6.25
N LYS A 54 -15.92 11.13 -5.95
CA LYS A 54 -14.83 11.95 -6.49
C LYS A 54 -13.46 11.48 -5.98
N ILE A 55 -13.34 11.21 -4.69
CA ILE A 55 -12.11 10.69 -4.09
C ILE A 55 -11.79 9.30 -4.64
N LEU A 56 -12.74 8.37 -4.66
CA LEU A 56 -12.52 7.02 -5.18
C LEU A 56 -12.21 7.02 -6.68
N GLY A 57 -12.87 7.88 -7.46
CA GLY A 57 -12.63 8.05 -8.90
C GLY A 57 -11.27 8.64 -9.24
N SER A 58 -10.55 9.23 -8.27
CA SER A 58 -9.19 9.73 -8.48
C SER A 58 -8.17 8.60 -8.71
N ARG A 59 -8.40 7.43 -8.08
CA ARG A 59 -7.58 6.24 -8.26
C ARG A 59 -8.38 4.95 -7.96
N PRO A 60 -9.21 4.49 -8.93
CA PRO A 60 -10.15 3.39 -8.72
C PRO A 60 -9.51 2.05 -8.31
N THR A 61 -8.25 1.83 -8.71
CA THR A 61 -7.50 0.59 -8.42
C THR A 61 -6.85 0.57 -7.03
N ALA A 62 -6.91 1.68 -6.27
CA ALA A 62 -6.23 1.79 -4.98
C ALA A 62 -7.10 1.22 -3.84
N VAL A 63 -6.92 -0.05 -3.50
CA VAL A 63 -7.64 -0.74 -2.41
C VAL A 63 -7.50 -0.01 -1.08
N SER A 64 -6.33 0.51 -0.76
CA SER A 64 -6.11 1.29 0.47
C SER A 64 -6.96 2.57 0.53
N LEU A 65 -7.15 3.26 -0.60
CA LEU A 65 -8.03 4.43 -0.69
C LEU A 65 -9.49 4.01 -0.47
N TRP A 66 -9.91 2.93 -1.12
CA TRP A 66 -11.26 2.38 -0.94
C TRP A 66 -11.52 2.05 0.53
N ASN A 67 -10.63 1.28 1.18
CA ASN A 67 -10.76 0.91 2.58
C ASN A 67 -10.76 2.13 3.52
N GLY A 68 -9.88 3.11 3.28
CA GLY A 68 -9.81 4.35 4.07
C GLY A 68 -11.09 5.18 3.99
N VAL A 69 -11.65 5.34 2.78
CA VAL A 69 -12.91 6.03 2.56
C VAL A 69 -14.07 5.32 3.25
N HIS A 70 -14.17 3.99 3.13
CA HIS A 70 -15.24 3.21 3.78
C HIS A 70 -15.08 3.18 5.31
N ALA A 71 -13.87 3.11 5.82
CA ALA A 71 -13.62 3.24 7.26
C ALA A 71 -14.08 4.60 7.79
N THR A 72 -13.81 5.68 7.06
CA THR A 72 -14.21 7.05 7.41
C THR A 72 -15.73 7.24 7.43
N LEU A 73 -16.44 6.61 6.51
CA LEU A 73 -17.89 6.77 6.36
C LEU A 73 -18.71 5.68 7.10
N ARG A 74 -18.05 4.79 7.84
CA ARG A 74 -18.73 3.67 8.53
C ARG A 74 -19.77 4.18 9.55
N GLY A 75 -20.98 3.67 9.46
CA GLY A 75 -22.10 3.94 10.38
C GLY A 75 -22.80 5.29 10.16
N VAL A 76 -22.37 6.09 9.17
CA VAL A 76 -22.94 7.42 8.87
C VAL A 76 -24.40 7.33 8.42
N GLU A 77 -24.80 6.21 7.84
CA GLU A 77 -26.20 5.93 7.48
C GLU A 77 -27.14 5.83 8.69
N GLU A 78 -26.60 5.51 9.87
CA GLU A 78 -27.33 5.38 11.13
C GLU A 78 -27.41 6.70 11.93
N ALA A 79 -26.74 7.75 11.44
CA ALA A 79 -26.67 9.05 12.12
C ALA A 79 -28.06 9.71 12.23
N LYS A 80 -28.33 10.31 13.40
CA LYS A 80 -29.62 10.91 13.74
C LYS A 80 -29.86 12.23 13.01
N ASP A 81 -28.82 13.01 12.84
CA ASP A 81 -28.83 14.32 12.18
C ASP A 81 -27.47 14.62 11.54
N VAL A 82 -27.37 15.77 10.87
CA VAL A 82 -26.11 16.19 10.20
C VAL A 82 -24.98 16.38 11.19
N GLY A 83 -25.24 16.92 12.39
CA GLY A 83 -24.20 17.13 13.40
C GLY A 83 -23.61 15.82 13.91
N ASP A 84 -24.49 14.82 14.14
CA ASP A 84 -24.08 13.48 14.51
C ASP A 84 -23.25 12.81 13.39
N ALA A 85 -23.72 12.89 12.14
CA ALA A 85 -22.99 12.39 10.97
C ALA A 85 -21.60 13.02 10.81
N VAL A 86 -21.48 14.33 10.96
CA VAL A 86 -20.21 15.07 10.90
C VAL A 86 -19.27 14.58 12.00
N SER A 87 -19.76 14.49 13.22
CA SER A 87 -18.96 14.01 14.37
C SER A 87 -18.45 12.58 14.17
N MET A 88 -19.30 11.70 13.62
CA MET A 88 -18.91 10.32 13.27
C MET A 88 -17.81 10.29 12.21
N ILE A 89 -17.95 11.06 11.12
CA ILE A 89 -16.97 11.10 10.03
C ILE A 89 -15.62 11.62 10.55
N GLN A 90 -15.61 12.70 11.33
CA GLN A 90 -14.40 13.27 11.89
C GLN A 90 -13.69 12.27 12.81
N LYS A 91 -14.43 11.66 13.73
CA LYS A 91 -13.89 10.64 14.63
C LYS A 91 -13.31 9.45 13.87
N ASN A 92 -14.07 8.89 12.92
CA ASN A 92 -13.62 7.75 12.13
C ASN A 92 -12.36 8.07 11.30
N ALA A 93 -12.27 9.28 10.73
CA ALA A 93 -11.11 9.73 9.98
C ALA A 93 -9.87 9.85 10.88
N GLU A 94 -10.01 10.47 12.05
CA GLU A 94 -8.93 10.59 13.04
C GLU A 94 -8.43 9.21 13.48
N GLU A 95 -9.34 8.30 13.82
CA GLU A 95 -9.01 6.92 14.20
C GLU A 95 -8.29 6.18 13.06
N PHE A 96 -8.78 6.28 11.82
CA PHE A 96 -8.13 5.64 10.67
C PHE A 96 -6.73 6.19 10.44
N ILE A 97 -6.56 7.51 10.45
CA ILE A 97 -5.26 8.17 10.23
C ILE A 97 -4.27 7.78 11.33
N ALA A 98 -4.67 7.84 12.59
CA ALA A 98 -3.85 7.47 13.73
C ALA A 98 -3.43 5.98 13.68
N ASN A 99 -4.40 5.08 13.45
CA ASN A 99 -4.16 3.64 13.35
C ASN A 99 -3.26 3.30 12.16
N SER A 100 -3.48 3.92 11.01
CA SER A 100 -2.65 3.75 9.81
C SER A 100 -1.18 4.17 10.03
N THR A 101 -0.95 5.22 10.80
CA THR A 101 0.41 5.67 11.14
C THR A 101 1.06 4.72 12.13
N ARG A 102 0.34 4.36 13.20
CA ARG A 102 0.80 3.42 14.23
C ARG A 102 1.07 2.02 13.67
N ALA A 103 0.30 1.60 12.65
CA ALA A 103 0.49 0.30 12.00
C ALA A 103 1.91 0.14 11.43
N VAL A 104 2.46 1.18 10.80
CA VAL A 104 3.82 1.16 10.26
C VAL A 104 4.87 0.95 11.35
N GLU A 105 4.70 1.59 12.51
CA GLU A 105 5.61 1.44 13.67
C GLU A 105 5.50 0.02 14.26
N LEU A 106 4.28 -0.50 14.37
CA LEU A 106 4.04 -1.86 14.86
C LEU A 106 4.68 -2.90 13.92
N ILE A 107 4.49 -2.75 12.60
CA ILE A 107 5.13 -3.59 11.58
C ILE A 107 6.65 -3.55 11.73
N GLY A 108 7.23 -2.37 11.93
CA GLY A 108 8.65 -2.19 12.19
C GLY A 108 9.12 -3.03 13.39
N ARG A 109 8.46 -2.89 14.54
CA ARG A 109 8.79 -3.63 15.77
C ARG A 109 8.59 -5.15 15.67
N ILE A 110 7.56 -5.57 14.94
CA ILE A 110 7.28 -7.00 14.74
C ILE A 110 8.27 -7.61 13.75
N GLY A 111 8.46 -6.94 12.61
CA GLY A 111 9.30 -7.42 11.51
C GLY A 111 10.79 -7.40 11.83
N SER A 112 11.27 -6.42 12.60
CA SER A 112 12.70 -6.34 12.99
C SER A 112 13.19 -7.57 13.74
N LYS A 113 12.28 -8.31 14.39
CA LYS A 113 12.60 -9.59 15.05
C LYS A 113 12.93 -10.73 14.06
N ARG A 114 12.67 -10.55 12.77
CA ARG A 114 13.00 -11.50 11.69
C ARG A 114 14.36 -11.23 11.07
N ILE A 115 15.01 -10.14 11.45
CA ILE A 115 16.35 -9.78 11.00
C ILE A 115 17.35 -10.18 12.08
N GLU A 116 18.44 -10.82 11.69
CA GLU A 116 19.54 -11.17 12.57
C GLU A 116 20.71 -10.19 12.40
N ASP A 117 21.63 -10.16 13.37
CA ASP A 117 22.85 -9.36 13.25
C ASP A 117 23.74 -9.96 12.15
N GLY A 118 24.23 -9.10 11.25
CA GLY A 118 25.00 -9.52 10.09
C GLY A 118 24.20 -9.79 8.81
N ASP A 119 22.86 -9.79 8.87
CA ASP A 119 22.01 -10.08 7.70
C ASP A 119 22.27 -9.10 6.54
N VAL A 120 22.25 -9.66 5.35
CA VAL A 120 22.15 -8.93 4.08
C VAL A 120 20.69 -8.96 3.63
N ILE A 121 20.09 -7.79 3.54
CA ILE A 121 18.68 -7.61 3.25
C ILE A 121 18.49 -7.09 1.83
N MET A 122 17.47 -7.56 1.12
CA MET A 122 17.06 -6.95 -0.13
C MET A 122 15.67 -6.31 -0.02
N THR A 123 15.51 -5.15 -0.65
CA THR A 123 14.21 -4.46 -0.74
C THR A 123 13.98 -3.91 -2.14
N HIS A 124 12.70 -3.65 -2.46
CA HIS A 124 12.26 -3.14 -3.75
C HIS A 124 11.24 -2.03 -3.58
N CYS A 125 11.32 -1.02 -4.45
CA CYS A 125 10.48 0.17 -4.43
C CYS A 125 10.72 1.04 -3.18
N ASN A 126 9.70 1.77 -2.72
CA ASN A 126 9.76 2.59 -1.52
C ASN A 126 8.53 2.32 -0.65
N SER A 127 8.69 1.45 0.33
CA SER A 127 7.64 1.06 1.27
C SER A 127 7.96 1.52 2.68
N SER A 128 7.11 2.38 3.25
CA SER A 128 7.26 2.83 4.64
C SER A 128 7.24 1.66 5.64
N ALA A 129 6.43 0.63 5.39
CA ALA A 129 6.35 -0.54 6.25
C ALA A 129 7.64 -1.38 6.20
N ALA A 130 8.15 -1.69 4.99
CA ALA A 130 9.41 -2.43 4.84
C ALA A 130 10.60 -1.63 5.40
N LEU A 131 10.68 -0.33 5.11
CA LEU A 131 11.72 0.54 5.66
C LEU A 131 11.65 0.66 7.18
N SER A 132 10.45 0.67 7.76
CA SER A 132 10.29 0.65 9.22
C SER A 132 10.89 -0.62 9.84
N VAL A 133 10.71 -1.79 9.21
CA VAL A 133 11.32 -3.05 9.65
C VAL A 133 12.85 -2.96 9.64
N ILE A 134 13.42 -2.53 8.53
CA ILE A 134 14.87 -2.44 8.34
C ILE A 134 15.49 -1.42 9.31
N LYS A 135 14.91 -0.22 9.40
CA LYS A 135 15.40 0.85 10.28
C LYS A 135 15.29 0.45 11.75
N THR A 136 14.18 -0.16 12.16
CA THR A 136 14.00 -0.63 13.54
C THR A 136 15.04 -1.70 13.91
N ALA A 137 15.40 -2.59 13.00
CA ALA A 137 16.46 -3.58 13.24
C ALA A 137 17.82 -2.91 13.45
N TYR A 138 18.14 -1.91 12.61
CA TYR A 138 19.37 -1.12 12.74
C TYR A 138 19.40 -0.32 14.04
N ASP A 139 18.32 0.35 14.41
CA ASP A 139 18.18 1.12 15.66
C ASP A 139 18.30 0.22 16.91
N GLN A 140 18.02 -1.08 16.78
CA GLN A 140 18.26 -2.10 17.81
C GLN A 140 19.73 -2.55 17.89
N GLY A 141 20.62 -1.97 17.10
CA GLY A 141 22.06 -2.24 17.10
C GLY A 141 22.49 -3.39 16.20
N LYS A 142 21.64 -3.88 15.29
CA LYS A 142 22.01 -4.92 14.32
C LYS A 142 22.82 -4.32 13.18
N HIS A 143 23.95 -4.95 12.88
CA HIS A 143 24.79 -4.61 11.73
C HIS A 143 24.24 -5.28 10.48
N ILE A 144 23.59 -4.53 9.63
CA ILE A 144 22.94 -5.04 8.43
C ILE A 144 23.45 -4.35 7.17
N LYS A 145 23.39 -5.06 6.04
CA LYS A 145 23.61 -4.50 4.71
C LYS A 145 22.31 -4.57 3.92
N VAL A 146 22.07 -3.59 3.05
CA VAL A 146 20.84 -3.55 2.25
C VAL A 146 21.16 -3.40 0.78
N TYR A 147 20.66 -4.32 -0.03
CA TYR A 147 20.51 -4.13 -1.47
C TYR A 147 19.12 -3.54 -1.75
N ALA A 148 19.07 -2.39 -2.41
CA ALA A 148 17.83 -1.74 -2.84
C ALA A 148 17.82 -1.62 -4.36
N THR A 149 16.75 -2.11 -5.00
CA THR A 149 16.60 -1.99 -6.45
C THR A 149 16.23 -0.56 -6.85
N GLU A 150 16.56 -0.13 -8.08
CA GLU A 150 16.24 1.22 -8.55
C GLU A 150 14.74 1.44 -8.77
N SER A 151 13.97 0.37 -9.06
CA SER A 151 12.51 0.38 -9.28
C SER A 151 12.08 1.23 -10.47
N ARG A 152 12.43 0.81 -11.68
CA ARG A 152 12.00 1.44 -12.93
C ARG A 152 10.46 1.41 -13.07
N PRO A 153 9.82 2.31 -13.86
CA PRO A 153 10.48 3.44 -14.55
C PRO A 153 10.72 4.68 -13.65
N TRP A 154 9.98 4.86 -12.56
CA TRP A 154 10.00 6.08 -11.72
C TRP A 154 11.14 6.14 -10.69
N ARG A 155 11.94 5.08 -10.60
CA ARG A 155 13.13 4.99 -9.76
C ARG A 155 12.88 5.32 -8.27
N GLN A 156 11.78 4.79 -7.70
CA GLN A 156 11.46 4.96 -6.28
C GLN A 156 12.55 4.40 -5.34
N GLY A 157 13.39 3.50 -5.83
CA GLY A 157 14.57 3.01 -5.11
C GLY A 157 15.51 4.13 -4.67
N ILE A 158 15.57 5.26 -5.42
CA ILE A 158 16.35 6.44 -5.01
C ILE A 158 15.83 7.01 -3.68
N LEU A 159 14.51 7.03 -3.46
CA LEU A 159 13.94 7.48 -2.19
C LEU A 159 14.36 6.55 -1.06
N THR A 160 14.35 5.24 -1.34
CA THR A 160 14.74 4.20 -0.39
C THR A 160 16.21 4.31 0.02
N VAL A 161 17.14 4.39 -0.94
CA VAL A 161 18.56 4.49 -0.61
C VAL A 161 18.91 5.80 0.10
N ASN A 162 18.24 6.90 -0.25
CA ASN A 162 18.41 8.16 0.45
C ASN A 162 17.91 8.09 1.90
N ASP A 163 16.78 7.39 2.15
CA ASP A 163 16.21 7.25 3.48
C ASP A 163 17.05 6.32 4.37
N LEU A 164 17.53 5.21 3.82
CA LEU A 164 18.43 4.28 4.51
C LEU A 164 19.82 4.89 4.74
N GLY A 165 20.39 5.57 3.75
CA GLY A 165 21.68 6.24 3.87
C GLY A 165 21.68 7.36 4.91
N LYS A 166 20.60 8.15 5.01
CA LYS A 166 20.43 9.15 6.08
C LYS A 166 20.35 8.52 7.46
N ALA A 167 19.86 7.29 7.57
CA ALA A 167 19.84 6.52 8.81
C ALA A 167 21.21 5.87 9.13
N GLY A 168 22.22 5.98 8.25
CA GLY A 168 23.54 5.38 8.44
C GLY A 168 23.64 3.90 8.09
N ILE A 169 22.63 3.34 7.41
CA ILE A 169 22.59 1.92 7.03
C ILE A 169 23.42 1.69 5.77
N ASP A 170 24.32 0.69 5.80
CA ASP A 170 25.13 0.29 4.63
C ASP A 170 24.19 -0.19 3.51
N THR A 171 24.12 0.61 2.46
CA THR A 171 23.11 0.42 1.39
C THR A 171 23.75 0.47 0.01
N THR A 172 23.49 -0.54 -0.79
CA THR A 172 23.90 -0.62 -2.19
C THR A 172 22.67 -0.57 -3.10
N MET A 173 22.64 0.40 -4.02
CA MET A 173 21.58 0.45 -5.05
C MET A 173 21.99 -0.40 -6.25
N ILE A 174 21.07 -1.22 -6.73
CA ILE A 174 21.23 -2.06 -7.91
C ILE A 174 20.15 -1.77 -8.96
N VAL A 175 20.43 -2.04 -10.23
CA VAL A 175 19.39 -2.06 -11.27
C VAL A 175 18.47 -3.25 -11.05
N ASP A 176 17.20 -3.11 -11.42
CA ASP A 176 16.19 -4.16 -11.17
C ASP A 176 16.63 -5.52 -11.74
N SER A 177 17.23 -5.54 -12.93
CA SER A 177 17.70 -6.77 -13.60
C SER A 177 18.87 -7.48 -12.91
N ALA A 178 19.57 -6.83 -11.95
CA ALA A 178 20.69 -7.44 -11.23
C ALA A 178 20.26 -8.29 -10.02
N VAL A 179 18.98 -8.34 -9.68
CA VAL A 179 18.43 -9.05 -8.51
C VAL A 179 18.97 -10.48 -8.40
N ARG A 180 18.89 -11.28 -9.46
CA ARG A 180 19.35 -12.67 -9.43
C ARG A 180 20.86 -12.79 -9.21
N THR A 181 21.65 -11.83 -9.72
CA THR A 181 23.12 -11.84 -9.60
C THR A 181 23.58 -11.75 -8.15
N VAL A 182 22.91 -10.92 -7.34
CA VAL A 182 23.27 -10.71 -5.94
C VAL A 182 22.47 -11.55 -4.95
N MET A 183 21.46 -12.29 -5.42
CA MET A 183 20.53 -13.02 -4.53
C MET A 183 21.22 -14.08 -3.66
N THR A 184 22.37 -14.62 -4.09
CA THR A 184 23.15 -15.58 -3.31
C THR A 184 23.86 -14.96 -2.09
N GLU A 185 23.93 -13.62 -2.04
CA GLU A 185 24.50 -12.89 -0.91
C GLU A 185 23.41 -12.43 0.07
N VAL A 186 22.14 -12.57 -0.30
CA VAL A 186 20.98 -12.07 0.45
C VAL A 186 20.46 -13.13 1.40
N ASP A 187 20.25 -12.75 2.66
CA ASP A 187 19.65 -13.62 3.68
C ASP A 187 18.13 -13.49 3.72
N ARG A 188 17.61 -12.27 3.55
CA ARG A 188 16.16 -11.98 3.64
C ARG A 188 15.73 -10.87 2.71
N VAL A 189 14.51 -11.00 2.21
CA VAL A 189 13.84 -9.98 1.40
C VAL A 189 12.67 -9.38 2.19
N PHE A 190 12.60 -8.04 2.23
CA PHE A 190 11.46 -7.31 2.80
C PHE A 190 10.93 -6.33 1.76
N VAL A 191 9.68 -6.50 1.35
CA VAL A 191 8.99 -5.60 0.42
C VAL A 191 7.68 -5.09 1.01
N GLY A 192 7.11 -4.05 0.42
CA GLY A 192 5.77 -3.60 0.73
C GLY A 192 4.70 -4.32 -0.06
N ALA A 193 3.46 -3.85 0.10
CA ALA A 193 2.33 -4.18 -0.77
C ALA A 193 1.48 -2.94 -1.03
N ASP A 194 0.89 -2.87 -2.20
CA ASP A 194 -0.22 -1.95 -2.53
C ASP A 194 -1.57 -2.61 -2.24
N THR A 195 -1.67 -3.92 -2.51
CA THR A 195 -2.87 -4.72 -2.24
C THR A 195 -2.46 -6.16 -1.91
N ILE A 196 -3.16 -6.79 -0.97
CA ILE A 196 -3.11 -8.22 -0.71
C ILE A 196 -4.50 -8.80 -0.96
N THR A 197 -4.60 -9.82 -1.80
CA THR A 197 -5.86 -10.50 -2.12
C THR A 197 -6.28 -11.43 -0.99
N SER A 198 -7.56 -11.78 -0.94
CA SER A 198 -8.11 -12.76 0.03
C SER A 198 -7.39 -14.11 0.01
N HIS A 199 -6.78 -14.47 -1.11
CA HIS A 199 -6.03 -15.72 -1.29
C HIS A 199 -4.52 -15.54 -1.06
N GLY A 200 -4.10 -14.38 -0.54
CA GLY A 200 -2.72 -14.09 -0.16
C GLY A 200 -1.79 -13.74 -1.32
N ALA A 201 -2.28 -13.56 -2.55
CA ALA A 201 -1.46 -13.01 -3.61
C ALA A 201 -1.19 -11.52 -3.34
N VAL A 202 0.03 -11.07 -3.66
CA VAL A 202 0.49 -9.72 -3.35
C VAL A 202 0.62 -8.92 -4.63
N ILE A 203 -0.07 -7.78 -4.69
CA ILE A 203 0.06 -6.78 -5.75
C ILE A 203 0.96 -5.68 -5.22
N ASN A 204 2.07 -5.48 -5.89
CA ASN A 204 3.05 -4.46 -5.52
C ASN A 204 3.72 -3.92 -6.78
N LYS A 205 4.63 -2.95 -6.63
CA LYS A 205 5.40 -2.37 -7.72
C LYS A 205 5.91 -3.44 -8.67
N ILE A 206 5.76 -3.19 -9.99
CA ILE A 206 6.31 -4.05 -11.05
C ILE A 206 7.72 -4.48 -10.71
N TRP A 207 8.07 -5.72 -10.98
CA TRP A 207 9.30 -6.42 -10.61
C TRP A 207 9.28 -7.13 -9.24
N THR A 208 8.30 -6.91 -8.40
CA THR A 208 8.18 -7.61 -7.11
C THR A 208 8.03 -9.13 -7.31
N SER A 209 7.26 -9.55 -8.29
CA SER A 209 7.07 -10.97 -8.61
C SER A 209 8.36 -11.65 -9.11
N GLN A 210 9.20 -10.93 -9.87
CA GLN A 210 10.50 -11.43 -10.32
C GLN A 210 11.48 -11.54 -9.14
N LEU A 211 11.47 -10.57 -8.24
CA LEU A 211 12.26 -10.61 -7.01
C LEU A 211 11.85 -11.82 -6.13
N ALA A 212 10.54 -12.03 -5.96
CA ALA A 212 10.01 -13.15 -5.17
C ALA A 212 10.39 -14.51 -5.80
N LEU A 213 10.34 -14.64 -7.13
CA LEU A 213 10.77 -15.83 -7.83
C LEU A 213 12.27 -16.10 -7.64
N ALA A 214 13.11 -15.05 -7.74
CA ALA A 214 14.55 -15.18 -7.52
C ALA A 214 14.88 -15.58 -6.08
N ALA A 215 14.18 -15.03 -5.09
CA ALA A 215 14.30 -15.41 -3.68
C ALA A 215 13.90 -16.88 -3.45
N TYR A 216 12.76 -17.28 -4.03
CA TYR A 216 12.27 -18.66 -3.93
C TYR A 216 13.27 -19.68 -4.49
N GLU A 217 13.85 -19.41 -5.67
CA GLU A 217 14.88 -20.27 -6.27
C GLU A 217 16.17 -20.35 -5.42
N ALA A 218 16.56 -19.24 -4.80
CA ALA A 218 17.72 -19.15 -3.94
C ALA A 218 17.46 -19.65 -2.50
N ARG A 219 16.21 -19.99 -2.16
CA ARG A 219 15.73 -20.35 -0.80
C ARG A 219 15.94 -19.22 0.22
N VAL A 220 15.84 -17.99 -0.24
CA VAL A 220 15.89 -16.78 0.57
C VAL A 220 14.47 -16.43 1.03
N GLN A 221 14.29 -16.16 2.32
CA GLN A 221 12.98 -15.84 2.88
C GLN A 221 12.43 -14.52 2.35
N PHE A 222 11.19 -14.55 1.86
CA PHE A 222 10.51 -13.41 1.26
C PHE A 222 9.35 -12.93 2.14
N TYR A 223 9.52 -11.77 2.77
CA TYR A 223 8.55 -11.16 3.67
C TYR A 223 7.85 -9.97 3.01
N VAL A 224 6.54 -9.90 3.18
CA VAL A 224 5.71 -8.76 2.75
C VAL A 224 5.27 -7.96 3.96
N CYS A 225 5.66 -6.69 4.04
CA CYS A 225 5.30 -5.75 5.11
C CYS A 225 4.10 -4.92 4.66
N SER A 226 2.95 -5.14 5.26
CA SER A 226 1.71 -4.52 4.82
C SER A 226 0.74 -4.28 5.98
N GLU A 227 0.15 -3.12 5.99
CA GLU A 227 -0.95 -2.78 6.87
C GLU A 227 -2.23 -3.50 6.41
N THR A 228 -3.08 -3.95 7.35
CA THR A 228 -4.26 -4.76 7.03
C THR A 228 -5.32 -4.02 6.21
N TYR A 229 -5.35 -2.69 6.24
CA TYR A 229 -6.25 -1.91 5.37
C TYR A 229 -5.87 -1.94 3.87
N LYS A 230 -4.79 -2.65 3.50
CA LYS A 230 -4.45 -2.98 2.11
C LYS A 230 -4.97 -4.35 1.66
N PHE A 231 -5.63 -5.08 2.54
CA PHE A 231 -6.29 -6.33 2.17
C PHE A 231 -7.55 -6.04 1.37
N SER A 232 -7.72 -6.73 0.24
CA SER A 232 -8.82 -6.45 -0.68
C SER A 232 -10.06 -7.28 -0.37
N PRO A 233 -11.14 -6.68 0.14
CA PRO A 233 -12.39 -7.39 0.35
C PRO A 233 -13.05 -7.82 -0.96
N MET A 234 -12.85 -7.08 -2.05
CA MET A 234 -13.43 -7.37 -3.36
C MET A 234 -12.98 -8.72 -3.93
N THR A 235 -11.77 -9.18 -3.57
CA THR A 235 -11.27 -10.47 -4.04
C THR A 235 -11.89 -11.69 -3.34
N LEU A 236 -12.72 -11.48 -2.32
CA LEU A 236 -13.49 -12.54 -1.65
C LEU A 236 -14.54 -13.16 -2.58
N SER A 237 -15.12 -12.37 -3.48
CA SER A 237 -16.07 -12.82 -4.50
C SER A 237 -15.40 -13.46 -5.73
N GLY A 238 -14.07 -13.52 -5.77
CA GLY A 238 -13.32 -14.05 -6.91
C GLY A 238 -12.91 -12.98 -7.93
N ASP A 239 -13.20 -11.71 -7.66
CA ASP A 239 -12.82 -10.62 -8.54
C ASP A 239 -11.30 -10.47 -8.63
N THR A 240 -10.80 -10.10 -9.80
CA THR A 240 -9.40 -9.79 -10.01
C THR A 240 -9.14 -8.31 -9.77
N VAL A 241 -8.00 -8.02 -9.16
CA VAL A 241 -7.55 -6.62 -9.02
C VAL A 241 -7.01 -6.13 -10.35
N ALA A 242 -7.59 -5.06 -10.88
CA ALA A 242 -7.11 -4.44 -12.10
C ALA A 242 -5.70 -3.85 -11.90
N ILE A 243 -4.79 -4.19 -12.81
CA ILE A 243 -3.43 -3.63 -12.81
C ILE A 243 -3.43 -2.32 -13.59
N GLU A 244 -3.01 -1.25 -12.92
CA GLU A 244 -2.88 0.07 -13.52
C GLU A 244 -1.78 0.06 -14.58
N GLU A 245 -2.10 0.57 -15.77
CA GLU A 245 -1.16 0.79 -16.87
C GLU A 245 -0.94 2.29 -17.06
N ARG A 246 0.29 2.70 -17.36
CA ARG A 246 0.66 4.10 -17.49
C ARG A 246 1.22 4.44 -18.87
N SER A 247 1.38 5.77 -19.08
CA SER A 247 1.92 6.30 -20.32
C SER A 247 3.26 5.63 -20.68
N TYR A 248 3.40 5.31 -21.95
CA TYR A 248 4.66 4.80 -22.52
C TYR A 248 5.82 5.80 -22.35
N GLU A 249 5.54 7.09 -22.22
CA GLU A 249 6.53 8.16 -22.04
C GLU A 249 7.34 8.02 -20.75
N GLU A 250 6.84 7.25 -19.78
CA GLU A 250 7.61 6.90 -18.57
C GLU A 250 8.76 5.93 -18.87
N ILE A 251 8.70 5.19 -19.98
CA ILE A 251 9.72 4.20 -20.37
C ILE A 251 10.62 4.74 -21.46
N VAL A 252 10.04 5.32 -22.52
CA VAL A 252 10.75 5.83 -23.70
C VAL A 252 10.26 7.23 -24.06
N LYS A 253 11.16 8.05 -24.59
CA LYS A 253 10.80 9.39 -25.07
C LYS A 253 10.12 9.31 -26.44
N LYS A 254 9.28 10.29 -26.74
CA LYS A 254 8.65 10.41 -28.06
C LYS A 254 9.72 10.46 -29.16
N GLY A 255 9.61 9.57 -30.15
CA GLY A 255 10.55 9.46 -31.27
C GLY A 255 11.80 8.60 -31.00
N GLU A 256 11.97 8.03 -29.82
CA GLU A 256 13.07 7.10 -29.50
C GLU A 256 12.87 5.72 -30.13
N ILE A 257 11.62 5.34 -30.40
CA ILE A 257 11.24 4.09 -31.07
C ILE A 257 10.22 4.40 -32.17
N PRO A 258 10.06 3.53 -33.20
CA PRO A 258 9.03 3.71 -34.22
C PRO A 258 7.62 3.73 -33.66
N ASP A 259 6.72 4.56 -34.20
CA ASP A 259 5.32 4.68 -33.75
C ASP A 259 4.52 3.36 -33.89
N SER A 260 4.99 2.42 -34.72
CA SER A 260 4.40 1.09 -34.85
C SER A 260 4.68 0.16 -33.66
N VAL A 261 5.64 0.49 -32.79
CA VAL A 261 6.01 -0.32 -31.63
C VAL A 261 5.09 0.00 -30.45
N LYS A 262 4.43 -1.02 -29.92
CA LYS A 262 3.62 -0.90 -28.70
C LYS A 262 4.49 -1.01 -27.48
N VAL A 263 4.28 -0.14 -26.51
CA VAL A 263 4.94 -0.18 -25.19
C VAL A 263 3.91 -0.58 -24.14
N TYR A 264 4.22 -1.60 -23.35
CA TYR A 264 3.40 -2.05 -22.24
C TYR A 264 4.06 -1.62 -20.93
N ASN A 265 3.38 -0.78 -20.13
CA ASN A 265 3.91 -0.18 -18.90
C ASN A 265 2.98 -0.45 -17.69
N PRO A 266 2.92 -1.70 -17.18
CA PRO A 266 2.17 -1.98 -15.96
C PRO A 266 2.90 -1.39 -14.75
N VAL A 267 2.13 -0.80 -13.82
CA VAL A 267 2.69 -0.18 -12.60
C VAL A 267 3.00 -1.22 -11.54
N PHE A 268 2.23 -2.30 -11.52
CA PHE A 268 2.27 -3.37 -10.53
C PHE A 268 2.38 -4.73 -11.20
N ASP A 269 2.80 -5.72 -10.44
CA ASP A 269 2.66 -7.13 -10.79
C ASP A 269 1.99 -7.91 -9.65
N VAL A 270 1.64 -9.16 -9.94
CA VAL A 270 1.01 -10.06 -8.99
C VAL A 270 2.03 -11.12 -8.58
N THR A 271 2.40 -11.11 -7.31
CA THR A 271 3.23 -12.15 -6.70
C THR A 271 2.33 -13.26 -6.17
N PRO A 272 2.43 -14.49 -6.70
CA PRO A 272 1.67 -15.63 -6.18
C PRO A 272 1.98 -15.91 -4.70
N ALA A 273 0.96 -16.25 -3.93
CA ALA A 273 1.07 -16.55 -2.50
C ALA A 273 2.17 -17.59 -2.16
N LYS A 274 2.41 -18.53 -3.05
CA LYS A 274 3.45 -19.59 -2.87
C LYS A 274 4.90 -19.10 -2.82
N TYR A 275 5.15 -17.85 -3.25
CA TYR A 275 6.47 -17.22 -3.19
C TYR A 275 6.63 -16.29 -1.98
N VAL A 276 5.61 -16.19 -1.12
CA VAL A 276 5.60 -15.34 0.07
C VAL A 276 5.68 -16.23 1.30
N ASP A 277 6.76 -16.14 2.07
CA ASP A 277 6.94 -16.93 3.29
C ASP A 277 6.04 -16.45 4.42
N ALA A 278 5.92 -15.12 4.58
CA ALA A 278 4.99 -14.54 5.53
C ALA A 278 4.63 -13.09 5.21
N ILE A 279 3.48 -12.67 5.72
CA ILE A 279 3.02 -11.27 5.71
C ILE A 279 3.21 -10.71 7.13
N ILE A 280 3.91 -9.59 7.24
CA ILE A 280 4.13 -8.88 8.50
C ILE A 280 3.17 -7.70 8.55
N THR A 281 2.26 -7.73 9.52
CA THR A 281 1.22 -6.71 9.70
C THR A 281 1.29 -6.12 11.11
N GLU A 282 0.49 -5.10 11.37
CA GLU A 282 0.29 -4.56 12.72
C GLU A 282 -0.37 -5.55 13.69
N LEU A 283 -1.01 -6.60 13.15
CA LEU A 283 -1.62 -7.67 13.95
C LEU A 283 -0.63 -8.80 14.29
N GLY A 284 0.51 -8.86 13.63
CA GLY A 284 1.51 -9.91 13.78
C GLY A 284 2.04 -10.43 12.45
N VAL A 285 2.84 -11.51 12.54
CA VAL A 285 3.32 -12.26 11.39
C VAL A 285 2.30 -13.36 11.08
N MET A 286 1.87 -13.42 9.82
CA MET A 286 0.85 -14.37 9.40
C MET A 286 1.21 -15.04 8.09
N SER A 287 0.62 -16.21 7.84
CA SER A 287 0.69 -16.87 6.54
C SER A 287 -0.19 -16.15 5.51
N THR A 288 0.08 -16.35 4.23
CA THR A 288 -0.76 -15.85 3.14
C THR A 288 -2.20 -16.36 3.22
N GLY A 289 -2.40 -17.61 3.70
CA GLY A 289 -3.74 -18.21 3.89
C GLY A 289 -4.59 -17.53 4.98
N SER A 290 -3.96 -16.83 5.93
CA SER A 290 -4.67 -16.15 7.03
C SER A 290 -5.33 -14.84 6.62
N VAL A 291 -5.05 -14.33 5.43
CA VAL A 291 -5.63 -13.05 4.94
C VAL A 291 -7.15 -13.11 4.86
N TYR A 292 -7.70 -14.23 4.41
CA TYR A 292 -9.14 -14.47 4.37
C TYR A 292 -9.79 -14.30 5.74
N ASP A 293 -9.24 -14.91 6.78
CA ASP A 293 -9.79 -14.83 8.14
C ASP A 293 -9.74 -13.42 8.71
N VAL A 294 -8.67 -12.65 8.40
CA VAL A 294 -8.56 -11.26 8.81
C VAL A 294 -9.63 -10.41 8.15
N LEU A 295 -9.85 -10.59 6.84
CA LEU A 295 -10.90 -9.88 6.09
C LEU A 295 -12.30 -10.18 6.67
N ILE A 296 -12.61 -11.45 6.92
CA ILE A 296 -13.90 -11.85 7.51
C ILE A 296 -14.13 -11.18 8.87
N ARG A 297 -13.10 -11.17 9.73
CA ARG A 297 -13.20 -10.54 11.06
C ARG A 297 -13.35 -9.02 10.99
N GLN A 298 -12.62 -8.35 10.10
CA GLN A 298 -12.65 -6.89 9.95
C GLN A 298 -13.98 -6.40 9.37
N LEU A 299 -14.57 -7.17 8.45
CA LEU A 299 -15.82 -6.81 7.78
C LEU A 299 -17.07 -7.26 8.54
N GLY A 300 -16.89 -7.98 9.68
CA GLY A 300 -17.99 -8.30 10.59
C GLY A 300 -19.13 -9.09 9.96
N GLY A 301 -18.85 -9.97 8.98
CA GLY A 301 -19.86 -10.76 8.28
C GLY A 301 -20.70 -9.99 7.25
N LYS A 302 -20.47 -8.70 7.04
CA LYS A 302 -21.18 -7.87 6.03
C LYS A 302 -20.68 -8.06 4.60
N ILE A 303 -19.82 -9.05 4.35
CA ILE A 303 -19.12 -9.26 3.07
C ILE A 303 -20.04 -9.68 1.93
N PHE A 304 -21.21 -10.24 2.24
CA PHE A 304 -22.13 -10.81 1.25
C PHE A 304 -23.30 -9.90 0.89
N GLN A 305 -23.32 -8.66 1.35
CA GLN A 305 -24.27 -7.67 0.84
C GLN A 305 -23.58 -6.93 -0.33
N THR A 306 -23.64 -7.55 -1.50
CA THR A 306 -23.42 -6.83 -2.76
C THR A 306 -24.45 -5.72 -2.84
N GLU A 307 -23.98 -4.46 -2.91
CA GLU A 307 -24.84 -3.37 -3.37
C GLU A 307 -25.21 -3.69 -4.83
N GLU A 308 -26.49 -4.05 -5.06
CA GLU A 308 -27.11 -4.11 -6.38
C GLU A 308 -27.20 -2.71 -7.01
#